data_94b75e7823eba9b09747b1cc5ccad42f
#
_entry.id   94b75e7823eba9b09747b1cc5ccad42f
#
_cell.length_a   1.000
_cell.length_b   1.000
_cell.length_c   1.000
_cell.angle_alpha   90.00
_cell.angle_beta   90.00
_cell.angle_gamma   90.00
#
_symmetry.space_group_name_H-M   'P 1'
#
loop_
_entity.id
_entity.type
_entity.pdbx_description
1 polymer ?
#
loop_
_entity_poly.entity_id
_entity_poly.type
_entity_poly.pdbx_seq_one_letter_code
_entity_poly.pdbx_strand_id
1 'polypeptide(L)'
;SFCQKEELALRKGVKTFRQLDWGSRMLAPYYYFKAEYQLEALFKRYRFRDDLYSDEELQEITTSKFFATQQRLAVHDLGEYPYRARLVVQCARRIIHEILGDYDIEEHYRSCEFGKRASVGVPYKESYLDSKLGLPHTGSREHIVWFTQALKSDTLLEGAITSCVPFEYPRFELCDALPMVNVPKSWKSLRSIMPNTTLGGFYTSGLAKMIE
;
A
#
# COMPACT_ATOMS: atom_id res chain seq x y z
N SER A 1 21.02 -28.39 13.09
CA SER A 1 21.38 -27.07 13.59
C SER A 1 20.52 -26.68 14.78
N PHE A 2 20.96 -25.74 15.59
CA PHE A 2 20.23 -25.27 16.78
C PHE A 2 18.82 -24.80 16.45
N CYS A 3 18.65 -24.00 15.38
CA CYS A 3 17.34 -23.52 14.90
C CYS A 3 16.35 -24.62 14.56
N GLN A 4 16.79 -25.71 13.95
CA GLN A 4 15.86 -26.83 13.63
C GLN A 4 15.32 -27.53 14.88
N LYS A 5 16.13 -27.60 15.93
CA LYS A 5 15.69 -28.20 17.21
C LYS A 5 14.71 -27.26 17.92
N GLU A 6 14.94 -25.96 17.88
CA GLU A 6 14.02 -24.98 18.47
C GLU A 6 12.72 -24.85 17.70
N GLU A 7 12.76 -24.85 16.35
CA GLU A 7 11.55 -24.88 15.53
C GLU A 7 10.72 -26.13 15.80
N LEU A 8 11.37 -27.28 15.95
CA LEU A 8 10.69 -28.55 16.28
C LEU A 8 10.14 -28.52 17.70
N ALA A 9 10.87 -27.91 18.66
CA ALA A 9 10.44 -27.75 20.05
C ALA A 9 9.23 -26.79 20.14
N LEU A 10 9.24 -25.68 19.42
CA LEU A 10 8.15 -24.73 19.34
C LEU A 10 6.91 -25.34 18.64
N ARG A 11 7.09 -26.09 17.56
CA ARG A 11 5.99 -26.86 16.93
C ARG A 11 5.45 -27.94 17.84
N LYS A 12 6.29 -28.61 18.59
CA LYS A 12 5.88 -29.57 19.64
C LYS A 12 5.15 -28.85 20.78
N GLY A 13 5.65 -27.69 21.22
CA GLY A 13 4.99 -26.85 22.21
C GLY A 13 3.60 -26.40 21.78
N VAL A 14 3.41 -25.98 20.54
CA VAL A 14 2.09 -25.63 19.98
C VAL A 14 1.18 -26.86 19.93
N LYS A 15 1.68 -28.06 19.58
CA LYS A 15 0.90 -29.29 19.63
C LYS A 15 0.50 -29.66 21.06
N THR A 16 1.43 -29.47 22.00
CA THR A 16 1.18 -29.73 23.42
C THR A 16 0.18 -28.73 24.00
N PHE A 17 0.25 -27.48 23.54
CA PHE A 17 -0.70 -26.44 23.91
C PHE A 17 -2.11 -26.71 23.36
N ARG A 18 -2.24 -27.27 22.18
CA ARG A 18 -3.50 -27.77 21.61
C ARG A 18 -4.09 -28.96 22.37
N GLN A 19 -3.25 -29.74 23.03
CA GLN A 19 -3.66 -30.91 23.81
C GLN A 19 -4.00 -30.56 25.27
N LEU A 20 -3.69 -29.34 25.74
CA LEU A 20 -4.13 -28.87 27.04
C LEU A 20 -5.65 -28.75 27.03
N ASP A 21 -6.28 -29.63 27.77
CA ASP A 21 -7.74 -29.58 28.04
C ASP A 21 -8.06 -28.31 28.83
N TRP A 22 -8.34 -27.22 28.12
CA TRP A 22 -8.80 -25.96 28.69
C TRP A 22 -10.29 -26.06 29.04
N GLY A 23 -10.74 -27.27 29.33
CA GLY A 23 -12.11 -27.58 29.64
C GLY A 23 -12.78 -26.57 30.51
N SER A 24 -13.97 -26.23 30.14
CA SER A 24 -15.03 -25.57 30.94
C SER A 24 -14.99 -24.06 31.18
N ARG A 25 -14.01 -23.29 30.70
CA ARG A 25 -14.04 -21.83 30.82
C ARG A 25 -14.39 -21.17 29.50
N MET A 26 -15.54 -20.52 29.41
CA MET A 26 -16.05 -19.88 28.19
C MET A 26 -15.07 -18.89 27.53
N LEU A 27 -14.09 -18.36 28.24
CA LEU A 27 -13.08 -17.43 27.72
C LEU A 27 -11.80 -18.13 27.23
N ALA A 28 -11.57 -19.39 27.59
CA ALA A 28 -10.38 -20.13 27.21
C ALA A 28 -10.23 -20.30 25.66
N PRO A 29 -11.28 -20.60 24.89
CA PRO A 29 -11.19 -20.69 23.44
C PRO A 29 -10.71 -19.39 22.78
N TYR A 30 -11.23 -18.24 23.23
CA TYR A 30 -10.84 -16.94 22.68
C TYR A 30 -9.37 -16.63 22.90
N TYR A 31 -8.85 -16.81 24.11
CA TYR A 31 -7.44 -16.59 24.40
C TYR A 31 -6.54 -17.60 23.71
N TYR A 32 -7.00 -18.83 23.54
CA TYR A 32 -6.30 -19.86 22.79
C TYR A 32 -6.17 -19.47 21.32
N PHE A 33 -7.27 -19.12 20.64
CA PHE A 33 -7.24 -18.66 19.25
C PHE A 33 -6.40 -17.39 19.07
N LYS A 34 -6.47 -16.46 20.01
CA LYS A 34 -5.65 -15.24 19.98
C LYS A 34 -4.16 -15.57 20.09
N ALA A 35 -3.77 -16.44 21.01
CA ALA A 35 -2.39 -16.88 21.17
C ALA A 35 -1.89 -17.66 19.95
N GLU A 36 -2.69 -18.58 19.41
CA GLU A 36 -2.37 -19.33 18.20
C GLU A 36 -2.19 -18.39 17.00
N TYR A 37 -3.09 -17.44 16.81
CA TYR A 37 -2.99 -16.44 15.75
C TYR A 37 -1.74 -15.56 15.89
N GLN A 38 -1.41 -15.15 17.13
CA GLN A 38 -0.20 -14.35 17.39
C GLN A 38 1.07 -15.16 17.12
N LEU A 39 1.11 -16.44 17.51
CA LEU A 39 2.22 -17.33 17.22
C LEU A 39 2.36 -17.58 15.73
N GLU A 40 1.27 -17.85 15.01
CA GLU A 40 1.33 -17.97 13.56
C GLU A 40 1.82 -16.69 12.87
N ALA A 41 1.38 -15.53 13.33
CA ALA A 41 1.83 -14.25 12.82
C ALA A 41 3.31 -14.01 13.10
N LEU A 42 3.81 -14.41 14.27
CA LEU A 42 5.22 -14.38 14.63
C LEU A 42 6.03 -15.31 13.72
N PHE A 43 5.60 -16.58 13.58
CA PHE A 43 6.27 -17.54 12.71
C PHE A 43 6.28 -17.14 11.24
N LYS A 44 5.25 -16.45 10.76
CA LYS A 44 5.22 -15.92 9.39
C LYS A 44 6.19 -14.77 9.17
N ARG A 45 6.52 -14.00 10.21
CA ARG A 45 7.32 -12.77 10.09
C ARG A 45 8.77 -12.96 10.52
N TYR A 46 9.02 -13.86 11.46
CA TYR A 46 10.34 -14.07 11.98
C TYR A 46 11.18 -14.98 11.07
N ARG A 47 12.39 -14.55 10.77
CA ARG A 47 13.34 -15.28 9.93
C ARG A 47 14.13 -16.23 10.82
N PHE A 48 13.64 -17.45 10.98
CA PHE A 48 14.29 -18.49 11.79
C PHE A 48 15.47 -19.16 11.08
N ARG A 49 15.59 -18.96 9.77
CA ARG A 49 16.60 -19.61 8.92
C ARG A 49 17.11 -18.60 7.90
N ASP A 50 18.26 -18.02 8.22
CA ASP A 50 18.98 -17.12 7.31
C ASP A 50 19.70 -17.88 6.18
N ASP A 51 19.77 -19.21 6.29
CA ASP A 51 20.47 -20.11 5.37
C ASP A 51 19.63 -20.54 4.15
N LEU A 52 18.33 -20.26 4.11
CA LEU A 52 17.45 -20.69 3.01
C LEU A 52 17.46 -19.74 1.81
N TYR A 53 17.52 -18.46 2.06
CA TYR A 53 17.55 -17.42 1.04
C TYR A 53 18.36 -16.22 1.55
N SER A 54 19.26 -15.72 0.73
CA SER A 54 19.89 -14.43 0.99
C SER A 54 18.89 -13.28 0.74
N ASP A 55 19.21 -12.08 1.21
CA ASP A 55 18.36 -10.90 0.96
C ASP A 55 18.34 -10.55 -0.52
N GLU A 56 19.46 -10.76 -1.21
CA GLU A 56 19.60 -10.54 -2.65
C GLU A 56 18.71 -11.51 -3.44
N GLU A 57 18.74 -12.80 -3.09
CA GLU A 57 17.87 -13.82 -3.74
C GLU A 57 16.40 -13.52 -3.52
N LEU A 58 15.97 -13.10 -2.32
CA LEU A 58 14.61 -12.70 -2.07
C LEU A 58 14.20 -11.47 -2.85
N GLN A 59 15.09 -10.49 -3.01
CA GLN A 59 14.83 -9.31 -3.85
C GLN A 59 14.69 -9.69 -5.31
N GLU A 60 15.56 -10.52 -5.85
CA GLU A 60 15.51 -10.98 -7.23
C GLU A 60 14.23 -11.76 -7.52
N ILE A 61 13.89 -12.74 -6.68
CA ILE A 61 12.65 -13.52 -6.80
C ILE A 61 11.42 -12.61 -6.76
N THR A 62 11.39 -11.63 -5.85
CA THR A 62 10.26 -10.73 -5.70
C THR A 62 10.12 -9.81 -6.90
N THR A 63 11.21 -9.24 -7.36
CA THR A 63 11.28 -8.35 -8.53
C THR A 63 10.87 -9.09 -9.80
N SER A 64 11.40 -10.29 -10.02
CA SER A 64 11.05 -11.13 -11.18
C SER A 64 9.56 -11.49 -11.19
N LYS A 65 8.98 -11.86 -10.04
CA LYS A 65 7.54 -12.12 -9.92
C LYS A 65 6.70 -10.89 -10.19
N PHE A 66 7.14 -9.72 -9.74
CA PHE A 66 6.45 -8.47 -10.01
C PHE A 66 6.37 -8.20 -11.52
N PHE A 67 7.51 -8.21 -12.22
CA PHE A 67 7.56 -7.96 -13.66
C PHE A 67 6.80 -9.02 -14.47
N ALA A 68 6.92 -10.29 -14.13
CA ALA A 68 6.15 -11.36 -14.78
C ALA A 68 4.64 -11.16 -14.62
N THR A 69 4.20 -10.67 -13.45
CA THR A 69 2.79 -10.34 -13.22
C THR A 69 2.37 -9.14 -14.06
N GLN A 70 3.18 -8.08 -14.14
CA GLN A 70 2.89 -6.90 -14.95
C GLN A 70 2.80 -7.26 -16.45
N GLN A 71 3.72 -8.06 -16.96
CA GLN A 71 3.68 -8.54 -18.35
C GLN A 71 2.39 -9.32 -18.63
N ARG A 72 2.01 -10.23 -17.74
CA ARG A 72 0.78 -11.00 -17.87
C ARG A 72 -0.46 -10.11 -17.86
N LEU A 73 -0.49 -9.08 -17.00
CA LEU A 73 -1.61 -8.14 -16.93
C LEU A 73 -1.67 -7.23 -18.15
N ALA A 74 -0.51 -6.83 -18.71
CA ALA A 74 -0.46 -5.97 -19.89
C ALA A 74 -1.03 -6.62 -21.16
N VAL A 75 -0.92 -7.95 -21.28
CA VAL A 75 -1.46 -8.72 -22.42
C VAL A 75 -2.85 -9.33 -22.12
N HIS A 76 -3.43 -8.96 -20.97
CA HIS A 76 -4.66 -9.55 -20.52
C HIS A 76 -5.86 -8.99 -21.28
N ASP A 77 -6.51 -9.81 -22.09
CA ASP A 77 -7.74 -9.46 -22.79
C ASP A 77 -8.95 -10.16 -22.14
N LEU A 78 -9.95 -9.35 -21.78
CA LEU A 78 -11.23 -9.87 -21.28
C LEU A 78 -11.96 -10.72 -22.33
N GLY A 79 -11.65 -10.55 -23.62
CA GLY A 79 -12.20 -11.37 -24.71
C GLY A 79 -11.83 -12.84 -24.63
N GLU A 80 -10.69 -13.18 -24.03
CA GLU A 80 -10.20 -14.55 -23.85
C GLU A 80 -10.94 -15.33 -22.77
N TYR A 81 -11.71 -14.64 -21.92
CA TYR A 81 -12.46 -15.32 -20.85
C TYR A 81 -13.69 -16.07 -21.37
N PRO A 82 -14.05 -17.19 -20.72
CA PRO A 82 -15.31 -17.86 -20.95
C PRO A 82 -16.49 -16.87 -20.82
N TYR A 83 -17.51 -17.07 -21.64
CA TYR A 83 -18.69 -16.21 -21.68
C TYR A 83 -19.27 -15.87 -20.30
N ARG A 84 -19.38 -16.87 -19.42
CA ARG A 84 -19.86 -16.68 -18.04
C ARG A 84 -18.99 -15.73 -17.22
N ALA A 85 -17.66 -15.82 -17.35
CA ALA A 85 -16.76 -14.92 -16.65
C ALA A 85 -16.88 -13.48 -17.16
N ARG A 86 -17.05 -13.30 -18.49
CA ARG A 86 -17.33 -11.95 -19.09
C ARG A 86 -18.64 -11.35 -18.56
N LEU A 87 -19.70 -12.14 -18.42
CA LEU A 87 -20.96 -11.70 -17.82
C LEU A 87 -20.76 -11.24 -16.37
N VAL A 88 -20.01 -11.98 -15.56
CA VAL A 88 -19.72 -11.58 -14.17
C VAL A 88 -18.99 -10.25 -14.14
N VAL A 89 -17.98 -10.04 -15.00
CA VAL A 89 -17.24 -8.77 -15.08
C VAL A 89 -18.17 -7.63 -15.53
N GLN A 90 -19.04 -7.85 -16.49
CA GLN A 90 -20.03 -6.84 -16.94
C GLN A 90 -21.03 -6.48 -15.84
N CYS A 91 -21.54 -7.48 -15.12
CA CYS A 91 -22.41 -7.24 -13.97
C CYS A 91 -21.69 -6.46 -12.86
N ALA A 92 -20.45 -6.83 -12.54
CA ALA A 92 -19.65 -6.12 -11.55
C ALA A 92 -19.41 -4.66 -11.96
N ARG A 93 -19.04 -4.40 -13.22
CA ARG A 93 -18.89 -3.03 -13.74
C ARG A 93 -20.16 -2.20 -13.61
N ARG A 94 -21.31 -2.79 -13.95
CA ARG A 94 -22.60 -2.10 -13.80
C ARG A 94 -22.90 -1.76 -12.34
N ILE A 95 -22.73 -2.72 -11.42
CA ILE A 95 -22.95 -2.49 -9.99
C ILE A 95 -22.00 -1.41 -9.46
N ILE A 96 -20.73 -1.45 -9.84
CA ILE A 96 -19.75 -0.44 -9.45
C ILE A 96 -20.17 0.94 -9.97
N HIS A 97 -20.61 1.04 -11.21
CA HIS A 97 -21.10 2.30 -11.78
C HIS A 97 -22.38 2.81 -11.09
N GLU A 98 -23.32 1.90 -10.77
CA GLU A 98 -24.53 2.25 -10.01
C GLU A 98 -24.21 2.75 -8.59
N ILE A 99 -23.16 2.25 -7.96
CA ILE A 99 -22.73 2.66 -6.60
C ILE A 99 -21.93 3.97 -6.64
N LEU A 100 -20.97 4.08 -7.54
CA LEU A 100 -20.07 5.24 -7.59
C LEU A 100 -20.70 6.44 -8.32
N GLY A 101 -21.69 6.22 -9.20
CA GLY A 101 -22.25 7.27 -10.05
C GLY A 101 -21.25 7.82 -11.07
N ASP A 102 -21.54 9.00 -11.56
CA ASP A 102 -20.67 9.74 -12.48
C ASP A 102 -19.54 10.43 -11.70
N TYR A 103 -18.35 10.48 -12.31
CA TYR A 103 -17.21 11.13 -11.70
C TYR A 103 -17.36 12.65 -11.72
N ASP A 104 -17.38 13.26 -10.53
CA ASP A 104 -17.37 14.72 -10.34
C ASP A 104 -15.94 15.20 -10.02
N ILE A 105 -15.38 15.96 -10.96
CA ILE A 105 -14.01 16.49 -10.84
C ILE A 105 -13.90 17.56 -9.75
N GLU A 106 -14.95 18.36 -9.52
CA GLU A 106 -14.91 19.40 -8.49
C GLU A 106 -14.98 18.81 -7.11
N GLU A 107 -15.84 17.82 -6.90
CA GLU A 107 -15.92 17.08 -5.65
C GLU A 107 -14.60 16.34 -5.37
N HIS A 108 -13.98 15.75 -6.40
CA HIS A 108 -12.67 15.14 -6.28
C HIS A 108 -11.63 16.14 -5.78
N TYR A 109 -11.53 17.32 -6.38
CA TYR A 109 -10.56 18.33 -5.95
C TYR A 109 -10.81 18.81 -4.51
N ARG A 110 -12.07 19.01 -4.12
CA ARG A 110 -12.42 19.39 -2.73
C ARG A 110 -12.08 18.31 -1.72
N SER A 111 -12.07 17.05 -2.14
CA SER A 111 -11.77 15.90 -1.30
C SER A 111 -10.27 15.60 -1.20
N CYS A 112 -9.44 16.19 -2.06
CA CYS A 112 -8.00 15.97 -2.06
C CYS A 112 -7.32 16.52 -0.80
N GLU A 113 -6.37 15.78 -0.28
CA GLU A 113 -5.54 16.21 0.84
C GLU A 113 -4.14 15.60 0.82
N PHE A 114 -3.19 16.27 1.46
CA PHE A 114 -1.86 15.71 1.69
C PHE A 114 -1.89 14.72 2.86
N GLY A 115 -1.76 13.45 2.54
CA GLY A 115 -1.71 12.38 3.55
C GLY A 115 -0.44 12.42 4.42
N LYS A 116 -0.51 11.83 5.63
CA LYS A 116 0.59 11.75 6.60
C LYS A 116 1.65 10.68 6.27
N ARG A 117 1.73 10.18 5.04
CA ARG A 117 2.66 9.10 4.66
C ARG A 117 3.84 9.65 3.91
N ALA A 118 4.98 8.93 3.99
CA ALA A 118 6.13 9.21 3.12
C ALA A 118 5.72 9.15 1.65
N SER A 119 6.30 10.01 0.85
CA SER A 119 6.12 10.07 -0.61
C SER A 119 7.48 10.26 -1.26
N VAL A 120 7.54 10.11 -2.57
CA VAL A 120 8.78 10.38 -3.32
C VAL A 120 9.21 11.81 -3.05
N GLY A 121 10.48 12.00 -2.68
CA GLY A 121 11.03 13.31 -2.30
C GLY A 121 10.75 13.75 -0.86
N VAL A 122 9.86 13.04 -0.12
CA VAL A 122 9.54 13.37 1.28
C VAL A 122 9.77 12.16 2.18
N PRO A 123 10.86 12.13 2.94
CA PRO A 123 11.15 11.02 3.84
C PRO A 123 10.13 10.92 4.98
N TYR A 124 10.02 9.74 5.59
CA TYR A 124 9.03 9.47 6.64
C TYR A 124 9.12 10.45 7.83
N LYS A 125 10.32 10.85 8.20
CA LYS A 125 10.53 11.81 9.30
C LYS A 125 9.98 13.21 9.01
N GLU A 126 9.85 13.56 7.74
CA GLU A 126 9.35 14.85 7.25
C GLU A 126 7.94 14.72 6.62
N SER A 127 7.23 13.64 6.92
CA SER A 127 5.92 13.34 6.32
C SER A 127 4.75 14.10 6.94
N TYR A 128 5.00 15.08 7.78
CA TYR A 128 4.00 15.96 8.34
C TYR A 128 3.49 16.96 7.30
N LEU A 129 2.27 17.46 7.49
CA LEU A 129 1.61 18.35 6.54
C LEU A 129 2.45 19.60 6.24
N ASP A 130 2.91 20.30 7.28
CA ASP A 130 3.68 21.54 7.13
C ASP A 130 4.97 21.32 6.34
N SER A 131 5.68 20.22 6.62
CA SER A 131 6.87 19.85 5.85
C SER A 131 6.56 19.58 4.40
N LYS A 132 5.45 18.88 4.11
CA LYS A 132 5.04 18.59 2.72
C LYS A 132 4.65 19.84 1.94
N LEU A 133 4.01 20.79 2.60
CA LEU A 133 3.65 22.07 1.97
C LEU A 133 4.89 22.91 1.65
N GLY A 134 5.94 22.82 2.48
CA GLY A 134 7.19 23.54 2.30
C GLY A 134 8.23 22.90 1.38
N LEU A 135 8.07 21.62 1.03
CA LEU A 135 8.99 20.87 0.18
C LEU A 135 8.55 20.90 -1.30
N PRO A 136 9.46 20.63 -2.24
CA PRO A 136 9.08 20.47 -3.64
C PRO A 136 8.02 19.39 -3.83
N HIS A 137 6.99 19.71 -4.59
CA HIS A 137 5.92 18.77 -4.90
C HIS A 137 6.32 17.87 -6.06
N THR A 138 6.44 16.59 -5.81
CA THR A 138 6.77 15.59 -6.85
C THR A 138 5.50 15.08 -7.53
N GLY A 139 5.56 14.89 -8.84
CA GLY A 139 4.42 14.36 -9.62
C GLY A 139 4.74 14.15 -11.08
N SER A 140 3.83 13.49 -11.80
CA SER A 140 3.87 13.49 -13.26
C SER A 140 3.52 14.87 -13.81
N ARG A 141 3.77 15.07 -15.10
CA ARG A 141 3.44 16.33 -15.77
C ARG A 141 1.96 16.70 -15.64
N GLU A 142 1.09 15.72 -15.77
CA GLU A 142 -0.37 15.90 -15.63
C GLU A 142 -0.74 16.30 -14.21
N HIS A 143 -0.18 15.65 -13.20
CA HIS A 143 -0.41 15.99 -11.79
C HIS A 143 0.01 17.42 -11.49
N ILE A 144 1.14 17.88 -12.03
CA ILE A 144 1.63 19.25 -11.82
C ILE A 144 0.68 20.26 -12.49
N VAL A 145 0.22 19.97 -13.72
CA VAL A 145 -0.73 20.85 -14.43
C VAL A 145 -2.03 20.97 -13.66
N TRP A 146 -2.61 19.85 -13.25
CA TRP A 146 -3.86 19.83 -12.47
C TRP A 146 -3.72 20.55 -11.13
N PHE A 147 -2.62 20.33 -10.42
CA PHE A 147 -2.39 20.99 -9.16
C PHE A 147 -2.22 22.50 -9.30
N THR A 148 -1.55 22.96 -10.35
CA THR A 148 -1.44 24.38 -10.67
C THR A 148 -2.80 25.01 -10.96
N GLN A 149 -3.73 24.26 -11.59
CA GLN A 149 -5.09 24.71 -11.80
C GLN A 149 -5.89 24.75 -10.49
N ALA A 150 -5.75 23.72 -9.65
CA ALA A 150 -6.39 23.68 -8.33
C ALA A 150 -5.96 24.85 -7.44
N LEU A 151 -4.67 25.20 -7.43
CA LEU A 151 -4.14 26.35 -6.70
C LEU A 151 -4.77 27.68 -7.14
N LYS A 152 -5.00 27.85 -8.44
CA LYS A 152 -5.66 29.05 -8.97
C LYS A 152 -7.12 29.16 -8.55
N SER A 153 -7.76 28.03 -8.27
CA SER A 153 -9.18 27.95 -7.91
C SER A 153 -9.42 27.98 -6.39
N ASP A 154 -8.43 27.57 -5.61
CA ASP A 154 -8.52 27.45 -4.15
C ASP A 154 -7.50 28.37 -3.46
N THR A 155 -7.98 29.56 -3.07
CA THR A 155 -7.17 30.58 -2.39
C THR A 155 -6.68 30.14 -1.00
N LEU A 156 -7.39 29.21 -0.33
CA LEU A 156 -6.95 28.69 0.96
C LEU A 156 -5.78 27.73 0.80
N LEU A 157 -5.83 26.87 -0.19
CA LEU A 157 -4.74 25.94 -0.51
C LEU A 157 -3.50 26.73 -0.99
N GLU A 158 -3.69 27.72 -1.86
CA GLU A 158 -2.64 28.61 -2.32
C GLU A 158 -1.99 29.36 -1.13
N GLY A 159 -2.81 29.95 -0.26
CA GLY A 159 -2.35 30.64 0.93
C GLY A 159 -1.59 29.73 1.91
N ALA A 160 -2.05 28.51 2.12
CA ALA A 160 -1.38 27.55 2.99
C ALA A 160 0.00 27.16 2.45
N ILE A 161 0.12 26.90 1.15
CA ILE A 161 1.40 26.57 0.52
C ILE A 161 2.33 27.78 0.56
N THR A 162 1.86 28.95 0.18
CA THR A 162 2.66 30.17 0.15
C THR A 162 3.19 30.55 1.53
N SER A 163 2.43 30.29 2.59
CA SER A 163 2.89 30.51 3.96
C SER A 163 3.99 29.56 4.43
N CYS A 164 4.08 28.38 3.84
CA CYS A 164 5.09 27.36 4.17
C CYS A 164 6.34 27.43 3.29
N VAL A 165 6.30 28.14 2.16
CA VAL A 165 7.41 28.23 1.21
C VAL A 165 8.07 29.60 1.32
N PRO A 166 9.39 29.69 1.49
CA PRO A 166 10.10 30.99 1.57
C PRO A 166 10.17 31.75 0.24
N PHE A 167 9.54 31.24 -0.83
CA PHE A 167 9.52 31.80 -2.17
C PHE A 167 8.09 31.93 -2.68
N GLU A 168 7.84 32.85 -3.60
CA GLU A 168 6.52 33.22 -4.11
C GLU A 168 5.74 32.10 -4.83
N TYR A 169 6.37 30.96 -5.20
CA TYR A 169 5.72 29.88 -5.92
C TYR A 169 6.12 28.51 -5.39
N PRO A 170 5.18 27.55 -5.38
CA PRO A 170 5.49 26.16 -5.06
C PRO A 170 6.50 25.59 -6.05
N ARG A 171 7.45 24.83 -5.56
CA ARG A 171 8.43 24.13 -6.40
C ARG A 171 7.85 22.81 -6.84
N PHE A 172 8.07 22.46 -8.10
CA PHE A 172 7.66 21.19 -8.67
C PHE A 172 8.86 20.38 -9.16
N GLU A 173 8.83 19.10 -8.90
CA GLU A 173 9.80 18.14 -9.41
C GLU A 173 9.08 17.08 -10.23
N LEU A 174 9.48 16.96 -11.50
CA LEU A 174 8.94 15.95 -12.39
C LEU A 174 9.42 14.55 -11.95
N CYS A 175 8.49 13.66 -11.75
CA CYS A 175 8.75 12.28 -11.36
C CYS A 175 7.88 11.33 -12.20
N ASP A 176 8.43 10.85 -13.31
CA ASP A 176 7.75 9.96 -14.24
C ASP A 176 7.97 8.47 -13.89
N ALA A 177 8.91 8.17 -13.00
CA ALA A 177 9.20 6.81 -12.56
C ALA A 177 9.16 6.71 -11.03
N LEU A 178 8.38 5.77 -10.50
CA LEU A 178 8.30 5.51 -9.07
C LEU A 178 9.37 4.50 -8.66
N PRO A 179 10.13 4.76 -7.57
CA PRO A 179 11.08 3.81 -7.05
C PRO A 179 10.34 2.58 -6.50
N MET A 180 10.77 1.40 -6.89
CA MET A 180 10.27 0.16 -6.30
C MET A 180 11.13 -0.23 -5.12
N VAL A 181 10.50 -0.44 -3.96
CA VAL A 181 11.15 -0.86 -2.72
C VAL A 181 10.56 -2.19 -2.28
N ASN A 182 11.41 -3.16 -2.01
CA ASN A 182 10.99 -4.46 -1.49
C ASN A 182 11.09 -4.45 0.04
N VAL A 183 9.96 -4.65 0.71
CA VAL A 183 9.89 -4.69 2.18
C VAL A 183 9.55 -6.10 2.67
N PRO A 184 10.04 -6.52 3.84
CA PRO A 184 9.73 -7.83 4.38
C PRO A 184 8.23 -8.04 4.57
N LYS A 185 7.69 -9.13 4.01
CA LYS A 185 6.30 -9.58 4.21
C LYS A 185 6.25 -10.80 5.11
N SER A 186 7.17 -11.73 4.88
CA SER A 186 7.36 -12.94 5.67
C SER A 186 8.82 -13.36 5.60
N TRP A 187 9.22 -14.37 6.36
CA TRP A 187 10.59 -14.88 6.35
C TRP A 187 11.07 -15.40 4.98
N LYS A 188 10.16 -15.75 4.09
CA LYS A 188 10.44 -16.31 2.76
C LYS A 188 9.97 -15.42 1.60
N SER A 189 9.52 -14.23 1.87
CA SER A 189 8.99 -13.37 0.81
C SER A 189 9.05 -11.90 1.18
N LEU A 190 9.35 -11.08 0.20
CA LEU A 190 9.24 -9.64 0.27
C LEU A 190 7.94 -9.18 -0.42
N ARG A 191 7.58 -7.95 -0.17
CA ARG A 191 6.48 -7.25 -0.85
C ARG A 191 7.06 -6.05 -1.56
N SER A 192 6.84 -5.95 -2.86
CA SER A 192 7.15 -4.74 -3.60
C SER A 192 6.12 -3.66 -3.25
N ILE A 193 6.63 -2.50 -2.89
CA ILE A 193 5.84 -1.28 -2.71
C ILE A 193 6.44 -0.19 -3.59
N MET A 194 5.59 0.68 -4.12
CA MET A 194 5.99 1.88 -4.82
C MET A 194 5.39 3.07 -4.05
N PRO A 195 6.23 3.87 -3.36
CA PRO A 195 5.74 5.08 -2.72
C PRO A 195 5.20 6.02 -3.79
N ASN A 196 4.04 6.60 -3.53
CA ASN A 196 3.45 7.55 -4.46
C ASN A 196 4.22 8.88 -4.44
N THR A 197 4.10 9.66 -5.51
CA THR A 197 4.55 11.06 -5.51
C THR A 197 3.68 11.89 -4.56
N THR A 198 4.13 13.08 -4.15
CA THR A 198 3.33 13.96 -3.28
C THR A 198 1.99 14.32 -3.93
N LEU A 199 2.00 14.71 -5.19
CA LEU A 199 0.78 15.06 -5.92
C LEU A 199 -0.07 13.84 -6.28
N GLY A 200 0.56 12.71 -6.64
CA GLY A 200 -0.17 11.45 -6.86
C GLY A 200 -0.88 10.98 -5.58
N GLY A 201 -0.25 11.13 -4.41
CA GLY A 201 -0.86 10.85 -3.12
C GLY A 201 -2.01 11.79 -2.79
N PHE A 202 -1.86 13.09 -3.11
CA PHE A 202 -2.90 14.10 -2.96
C PHE A 202 -4.18 13.73 -3.73
N TYR A 203 -4.07 13.42 -5.02
CA TYR A 203 -5.23 13.03 -5.83
C TYR A 203 -5.81 11.67 -5.44
N THR A 204 -4.95 10.71 -5.11
CA THR A 204 -5.44 9.37 -4.69
C THR A 204 -6.23 9.45 -3.38
N SER A 205 -5.88 10.38 -2.47
CA SER A 205 -6.63 10.57 -1.23
C SER A 205 -8.04 11.13 -1.49
N GLY A 206 -8.17 12.08 -2.43
CA GLY A 206 -9.46 12.60 -2.85
C GLY A 206 -10.36 11.52 -3.44
N LEU A 207 -9.80 10.70 -4.33
CA LEU A 207 -10.54 9.59 -4.93
C LEU A 207 -11.03 8.58 -3.86
N ALA A 208 -10.18 8.26 -2.89
CA ALA A 208 -10.55 7.35 -1.81
C ALA A 208 -11.73 7.89 -0.98
N LYS A 209 -11.74 9.19 -0.68
CA LYS A 209 -12.86 9.83 0.06
C LYS A 209 -14.17 9.89 -0.72
N MET A 210 -14.11 9.97 -2.05
CA MET A 210 -15.32 9.90 -2.89
C MET A 210 -15.96 8.52 -2.92
N ILE A 211 -15.19 7.47 -2.59
CA ILE A 211 -15.65 6.08 -2.60
C ILE A 211 -16.15 5.63 -1.21
N GLU A 212 -15.76 6.31 -0.15
CA GLU A 212 -16.22 6.07 1.22
C GLU A 212 -17.64 6.59 1.46
#